data_7ced8e426f754845153d69c542549e67
#
_entry.id   7ced8e426f754845153d69c542549e67
#
_cell.length_a   1.000
_cell.length_b   1.000
_cell.length_c   1.000
_cell.angle_alpha   90.00
_cell.angle_beta   90.00
_cell.angle_gamma   90.00
#
_symmetry.space_group_name_H-M   'P 1'
#
loop_
_entity.id
_entity.type
_entity.pdbx_description
1 polymer ?
#
loop_
_entity_poly.entity_id
_entity_poly.type
_entity_poly.pdbx_seq_one_letter_code
_entity_poly.pdbx_strand_id
1 'polypeptide(L)'
;MSVNRTDNYVSENDEFTAEAIASRPEQSTSTAIQSGWAAAESTLKPAGDYPVEFKWTDGTFKVVKFLDEDGPFAIYRQHFLSQKTEGKKSYISLGPNDPLCVKLGSKPEEKRAFSIVNLSAEGGPRREMLIASPRLFKTLHAAHFSPQGPLTKNYWALSRTGKMQTTTYNVTPVKPRDLMEDWNIDEATAEATVANFKPYTRADLKEPTWEELEQIANSLL
;
A
#
# COMPACT_ATOMS: atom_id res chain seq x y z
N MET A 1 18.91 49.96 -69.06
CA MET A 1 20.03 49.09 -68.63
C MET A 1 19.52 48.24 -67.50
N SER A 2 19.16 47.04 -67.80
CA SER A 2 18.57 46.12 -66.84
C SER A 2 19.40 44.84 -66.85
N VAL A 3 19.91 44.43 -65.67
CA VAL A 3 20.71 43.22 -65.51
C VAL A 3 19.91 42.27 -64.76
N ASN A 4 19.41 41.22 -65.46
CA ASN A 4 18.81 40.03 -64.87
C ASN A 4 19.93 39.13 -64.36
N ARG A 5 19.84 38.78 -63.12
CA ARG A 5 20.64 37.73 -62.51
C ARG A 5 19.69 36.58 -62.04
N THR A 6 19.72 35.52 -62.77
CA THR A 6 19.06 34.22 -62.40
C THR A 6 20.07 33.39 -61.64
N ASP A 7 19.88 33.26 -60.37
CA ASP A 7 20.63 32.31 -59.59
C ASP A 7 19.88 30.95 -59.59
N ASN A 8 20.51 29.98 -60.25
CA ASN A 8 20.12 28.57 -60.21
C ASN A 8 20.45 27.99 -58.83
N TYR A 9 19.43 27.70 -58.07
CA TYR A 9 19.58 26.81 -56.91
C TYR A 9 19.34 25.38 -57.37
N VAL A 10 20.41 24.58 -57.37
CA VAL A 10 20.36 23.14 -57.57
C VAL A 10 19.92 22.54 -56.22
N SER A 11 18.76 21.93 -56.24
CA SER A 11 18.25 21.10 -55.14
C SER A 11 18.96 19.74 -55.21
N GLU A 12 19.93 19.53 -54.33
CA GLU A 12 20.39 18.17 -54.04
C GLU A 12 19.37 17.46 -53.13
N ASN A 13 18.68 16.50 -53.70
CA ASN A 13 17.88 15.55 -52.94
C ASN A 13 18.82 14.65 -52.16
N ASP A 14 19.02 14.95 -50.91
CA ASP A 14 19.49 13.95 -49.95
C ASP A 14 18.33 12.99 -49.62
N GLU A 15 18.37 11.82 -50.27
CA GLU A 15 17.58 10.67 -49.84
C GLU A 15 17.99 10.29 -48.43
N PHE A 16 17.26 10.81 -47.41
CA PHE A 16 17.31 10.28 -46.09
C PHE A 16 16.64 8.92 -46.10
N THR A 17 17.45 7.86 -46.18
CA THR A 17 16.97 6.48 -46.06
C THR A 17 16.36 6.25 -44.70
N ALA A 18 15.14 5.70 -44.69
CA ALA A 18 14.34 5.40 -43.50
C ALA A 18 14.99 4.37 -42.54
N GLU A 19 16.13 3.80 -42.90
CA GLU A 19 16.85 2.83 -42.07
C GLU A 19 17.70 3.43 -40.96
N ALA A 20 17.98 4.74 -40.96
CA ALA A 20 18.76 5.40 -39.92
C ALA A 20 17.94 5.74 -38.64
N ILE A 21 16.61 5.51 -38.67
CA ILE A 21 15.73 5.84 -37.52
C ILE A 21 15.50 4.59 -36.60
N ALA A 22 15.85 3.39 -37.07
CA ALA A 22 15.53 2.14 -36.37
C ALA A 22 16.53 1.72 -35.28
N SER A 23 17.60 2.49 -35.02
CA SER A 23 18.64 2.10 -34.05
C SER A 23 18.94 3.14 -32.98
N ARG A 24 17.99 4.07 -32.72
CA ARG A 24 18.11 4.91 -31.52
C ARG A 24 17.64 4.08 -30.33
N PRO A 25 18.52 3.77 -29.35
CA PRO A 25 18.05 3.11 -28.14
C PRO A 25 17.00 4.02 -27.52
N GLU A 26 15.85 3.45 -27.17
CA GLU A 26 14.82 4.17 -26.41
C GLU A 26 15.51 4.80 -25.19
N GLN A 27 15.70 6.09 -25.24
CA GLN A 27 16.13 6.85 -24.07
C GLN A 27 15.05 6.59 -23.04
N SER A 28 15.43 5.90 -21.96
CA SER A 28 14.62 5.79 -20.77
C SER A 28 14.09 7.20 -20.47
N THR A 29 12.80 7.38 -20.64
CA THR A 29 12.13 8.64 -20.33
C THR A 29 12.38 8.91 -18.85
N SER A 30 13.27 9.84 -18.57
CA SER A 30 13.53 10.32 -17.23
C SER A 30 12.18 10.72 -16.64
N THR A 31 11.75 10.04 -15.56
CA THR A 31 10.53 10.35 -14.82
C THR A 31 10.56 11.70 -14.13
N ALA A 32 11.65 12.48 -14.31
CA ALA A 32 11.84 13.77 -13.68
C ALA A 32 10.92 14.88 -14.25
N ILE A 33 10.47 14.75 -15.51
CA ILE A 33 9.52 15.70 -16.13
C ILE A 33 8.34 14.91 -16.65
N GLN A 34 7.19 15.10 -16.02
CA GLN A 34 5.93 14.50 -16.42
C GLN A 34 5.02 15.58 -17.01
N SER A 35 4.24 15.25 -18.04
CA SER A 35 3.30 16.16 -18.68
C SER A 35 1.92 15.56 -18.79
N GLY A 36 0.89 16.43 -18.84
CA GLY A 36 -0.50 16.05 -18.99
C GLY A 36 -1.30 16.05 -17.69
N TRP A 37 -2.62 16.09 -17.83
CA TRP A 37 -3.54 16.17 -16.69
C TRP A 37 -3.44 14.99 -15.73
N ALA A 38 -3.25 13.76 -16.22
CA ALA A 38 -3.09 12.57 -15.39
C ALA A 38 -1.83 12.66 -14.50
N ALA A 39 -0.73 13.22 -15.02
CA ALA A 39 0.48 13.47 -14.24
C ALA A 39 0.26 14.59 -13.22
N ALA A 40 -0.43 15.66 -13.60
CA ALA A 40 -0.77 16.74 -12.68
C ALA A 40 -1.70 16.27 -11.56
N GLU A 41 -2.71 15.45 -11.85
CA GLU A 41 -3.60 14.84 -10.85
C GLU A 41 -2.84 13.90 -9.89
N SER A 42 -1.83 13.16 -10.39
CA SER A 42 -1.00 12.32 -9.54
C SER A 42 -0.16 13.12 -8.54
N THR A 43 0.23 14.36 -8.91
CA THR A 43 0.95 15.28 -8.01
C THR A 43 0.02 16.03 -7.04
N LEU A 44 -1.27 16.15 -7.39
CA LEU A 44 -2.29 16.76 -6.53
C LEU A 44 -2.84 15.78 -5.48
N LYS A 45 -2.55 14.49 -5.60
CA LYS A 45 -2.83 13.56 -4.51
C LYS A 45 -2.06 14.01 -3.29
N PRO A 46 -2.75 14.37 -2.19
CA PRO A 46 -2.06 14.82 -0.99
C PRO A 46 -1.04 13.75 -0.59
N ALA A 47 0.14 14.19 -0.13
CA ALA A 47 1.24 13.33 0.34
C ALA A 47 0.88 12.48 1.58
N GLY A 48 -0.37 12.05 1.69
CA GLY A 48 -1.00 11.37 2.81
C GLY A 48 -1.93 10.20 2.45
N ASP A 49 -2.02 9.80 1.20
CA ASP A 49 -2.93 8.71 0.79
C ASP A 49 -2.33 7.30 0.99
N TYR A 50 -1.24 7.19 1.72
CA TYR A 50 -0.78 5.89 2.19
C TYR A 50 -1.77 5.35 3.24
N PRO A 51 -2.18 4.07 3.16
CA PRO A 51 -3.11 3.49 4.11
C PRO A 51 -2.68 3.72 5.56
N VAL A 52 -3.58 4.27 6.37
CA VAL A 52 -3.33 4.43 7.81
C VAL A 52 -3.27 3.05 8.44
N GLU A 53 -2.16 2.70 9.06
CA GLU A 53 -1.98 1.40 9.69
C GLU A 53 -2.79 1.32 10.99
N PHE A 54 -3.53 0.21 11.15
CA PHE A 54 -4.23 -0.12 12.38
C PHE A 54 -3.24 -0.31 13.53
N LYS A 55 -3.39 0.51 14.56
CA LYS A 55 -2.51 0.47 15.74
C LYS A 55 -3.14 -0.36 16.84
N TRP A 56 -2.40 -1.33 17.33
CA TRP A 56 -2.76 -2.12 18.48
C TRP A 56 -2.49 -1.35 19.78
N THR A 57 -3.45 -1.40 20.72
CA THR A 57 -3.25 -1.03 22.12
C THR A 57 -3.31 -2.31 22.95
N ASP A 58 -2.29 -2.58 23.74
CA ASP A 58 -2.18 -3.84 24.48
C ASP A 58 -3.37 -4.05 25.42
N GLY A 59 -4.00 -5.21 25.35
CA GLY A 59 -5.19 -5.55 26.13
C GLY A 59 -6.50 -4.85 25.75
N THR A 60 -6.46 -3.87 24.84
CA THR A 60 -7.66 -3.12 24.45
C THR A 60 -8.35 -3.75 23.25
N PHE A 61 -9.65 -3.93 23.35
CA PHE A 61 -10.48 -4.35 22.22
C PHE A 61 -10.83 -3.15 21.34
N LYS A 62 -10.83 -3.35 20.03
CA LYS A 62 -11.30 -2.38 19.03
C LYS A 62 -12.28 -3.04 18.10
N VAL A 63 -13.43 -2.41 17.89
CA VAL A 63 -14.45 -2.92 16.98
C VAL A 63 -14.14 -2.47 15.57
N VAL A 64 -14.09 -3.43 14.65
CA VAL A 64 -13.79 -3.20 13.25
C VAL A 64 -14.78 -3.92 12.32
N LYS A 65 -14.91 -3.40 11.10
CA LYS A 65 -15.57 -4.07 9.99
C LYS A 65 -14.57 -4.32 8.87
N PHE A 66 -14.47 -5.57 8.41
CA PHE A 66 -13.66 -5.91 7.23
C PHE A 66 -14.42 -5.53 5.95
N LEU A 67 -13.70 -5.02 4.97
CA LEU A 67 -14.24 -4.58 3.69
C LEU A 67 -13.90 -5.54 2.54
N ASP A 68 -12.85 -6.34 2.68
CA ASP A 68 -12.35 -7.22 1.62
C ASP A 68 -13.13 -8.54 1.63
N GLU A 69 -13.87 -8.83 0.56
CA GLU A 69 -14.70 -10.06 0.45
C GLU A 69 -13.85 -11.30 0.20
N ASP A 70 -12.85 -11.19 -0.68
CA ASP A 70 -12.02 -12.31 -1.15
C ASP A 70 -10.75 -12.54 -0.32
N GLY A 71 -10.62 -11.89 0.86
CA GLY A 71 -9.45 -12.00 1.71
C GLY A 71 -8.55 -10.75 1.70
N PRO A 72 -7.25 -10.85 1.98
CA PRO A 72 -6.39 -9.69 2.05
C PRO A 72 -6.24 -9.00 0.69
N PHE A 73 -6.38 -7.67 0.64
CA PHE A 73 -6.23 -6.91 -0.61
C PHE A 73 -4.78 -6.91 -1.14
N ALA A 74 -3.80 -7.22 -0.27
CA ALA A 74 -2.41 -7.38 -0.67
C ALA A 74 -1.67 -8.40 0.20
N ILE A 75 -0.80 -9.18 -0.45
CA ILE A 75 0.18 -10.07 0.18
C ILE A 75 1.54 -9.64 -0.33
N TYR A 76 2.45 -9.32 0.59
CA TYR A 76 3.77 -8.82 0.25
C TYR A 76 4.80 -9.23 1.31
N ARG A 77 6.09 -9.11 0.96
CA ARG A 77 7.18 -9.31 1.91
C ARG A 77 7.68 -7.96 2.39
N GLN A 78 8.03 -7.86 3.66
CA GLN A 78 8.42 -6.62 4.32
C GLN A 78 9.68 -6.82 5.16
N HIS A 79 10.67 -5.96 4.94
CA HIS A 79 11.82 -5.83 5.82
C HIS A 79 11.46 -5.03 7.06
N PHE A 80 12.05 -5.39 8.19
CA PHE A 80 12.04 -4.58 9.39
C PHE A 80 13.48 -4.31 9.82
N LEU A 81 13.90 -3.05 9.71
CA LEU A 81 15.27 -2.61 10.02
C LEU A 81 15.33 -2.10 11.46
N SER A 82 15.63 -3.01 12.40
CA SER A 82 15.72 -2.69 13.82
C SER A 82 16.88 -1.74 14.16
N GLN A 83 17.96 -1.81 13.37
CA GLN A 83 19.16 -0.95 13.51
C GLN A 83 18.89 0.51 13.14
N LYS A 84 17.84 0.81 12.38
CA LYS A 84 17.47 2.18 12.06
C LYS A 84 16.86 2.86 13.28
N THR A 85 17.49 3.93 13.77
CA THR A 85 17.06 4.64 14.99
C THR A 85 15.88 5.56 14.74
N GLU A 86 15.86 6.23 13.57
CA GLU A 86 14.89 7.26 13.25
C GLU A 86 14.07 6.95 11.99
N GLY A 87 12.86 7.49 11.93
CA GLY A 87 11.99 7.43 10.79
C GLY A 87 11.38 6.05 10.49
N LYS A 88 11.04 5.82 9.23
CA LYS A 88 10.41 4.57 8.77
C LYS A 88 11.39 3.41 8.88
N LYS A 89 10.96 2.32 9.54
CA LYS A 89 11.76 1.09 9.73
C LYS A 89 11.31 -0.09 8.87
N SER A 90 10.13 0.01 8.28
CA SER A 90 9.51 -1.09 7.52
C SER A 90 9.47 -0.74 6.04
N TYR A 91 9.95 -1.64 5.18
CA TYR A 91 10.03 -1.44 3.73
C TYR A 91 9.53 -2.68 2.99
N ILE A 92 8.73 -2.50 1.95
CA ILE A 92 8.30 -3.60 1.08
C ILE A 92 9.54 -4.12 0.34
N SER A 93 9.70 -5.44 0.32
CA SER A 93 10.79 -6.09 -0.39
C SER A 93 10.47 -6.18 -1.88
N LEU A 94 11.45 -5.85 -2.72
CA LEU A 94 11.37 -6.01 -4.18
C LEU A 94 11.76 -7.41 -4.66
N GLY A 95 12.08 -8.30 -3.73
CA GLY A 95 12.43 -9.68 -4.03
C GLY A 95 13.72 -10.13 -3.33
N PRO A 96 14.18 -11.37 -3.61
CA PRO A 96 15.30 -11.98 -2.88
C PRO A 96 16.64 -11.26 -3.10
N ASN A 97 16.77 -10.52 -4.19
CA ASN A 97 18.00 -9.82 -4.57
C ASN A 97 17.96 -8.32 -4.29
N ASP A 98 16.94 -7.83 -3.57
CA ASP A 98 16.88 -6.40 -3.27
C ASP A 98 18.07 -5.93 -2.40
N PRO A 99 18.40 -4.63 -2.42
CA PRO A 99 19.56 -4.10 -1.71
C PRO A 99 19.59 -4.41 -0.22
N LEU A 100 18.43 -4.47 0.45
CA LEU A 100 18.35 -4.77 1.89
C LEU A 100 18.64 -6.25 2.17
N CYS A 101 18.26 -7.15 1.25
CA CYS A 101 18.62 -8.56 1.33
C CYS A 101 20.14 -8.74 1.13
N VAL A 102 20.68 -8.16 0.06
CA VAL A 102 22.06 -8.41 -0.38
C VAL A 102 23.08 -7.70 0.51
N LYS A 103 22.88 -6.41 0.82
CA LYS A 103 23.85 -5.60 1.54
C LYS A 103 23.75 -5.75 3.06
N LEU A 104 22.53 -5.89 3.60
CA LEU A 104 22.31 -5.95 5.05
C LEU A 104 21.99 -7.36 5.56
N GLY A 105 21.83 -8.34 4.68
CA GLY A 105 21.38 -9.69 5.06
C GLY A 105 19.97 -9.71 5.68
N SER A 106 19.17 -8.65 5.47
CA SER A 106 17.84 -8.54 6.03
C SER A 106 16.90 -9.56 5.41
N LYS A 107 16.16 -10.30 6.25
CA LYS A 107 15.20 -11.31 5.80
C LYS A 107 13.78 -10.74 5.87
N PRO A 108 13.12 -10.50 4.72
CA PRO A 108 11.77 -9.96 4.73
C PRO A 108 10.75 -11.02 5.15
N GLU A 109 9.78 -10.61 5.97
CA GLU A 109 8.67 -11.44 6.42
C GLU A 109 7.43 -11.23 5.55
N GLU A 110 6.66 -12.30 5.33
CA GLU A 110 5.39 -12.21 4.63
C GLU A 110 4.34 -11.49 5.48
N LYS A 111 3.67 -10.52 4.90
CA LYS A 111 2.58 -9.73 5.48
C LYS A 111 1.34 -9.83 4.61
N ARG A 112 0.18 -9.74 5.23
CA ARG A 112 -1.14 -9.74 4.59
C ARG A 112 -1.88 -8.51 5.06
N ALA A 113 -2.31 -7.68 4.13
CA ALA A 113 -3.00 -6.43 4.42
C ALA A 113 -4.50 -6.57 4.16
N PHE A 114 -5.30 -6.16 5.13
CA PHE A 114 -6.75 -6.11 5.06
C PHE A 114 -7.23 -4.67 5.19
N SER A 115 -8.28 -4.33 4.45
CA SER A 115 -9.01 -3.08 4.60
C SER A 115 -10.03 -3.24 5.72
N ILE A 116 -9.95 -2.38 6.71
CA ILE A 116 -10.93 -2.36 7.80
C ILE A 116 -11.47 -0.94 8.03
N VAL A 117 -12.68 -0.85 8.53
CA VAL A 117 -13.18 0.36 9.18
C VAL A 117 -13.08 0.15 10.68
N ASN A 118 -12.26 0.94 11.35
CA ASN A 118 -12.11 0.96 12.79
C ASN A 118 -13.16 1.88 13.39
N LEU A 119 -14.20 1.31 14.01
CA LEU A 119 -15.29 2.04 14.64
C LEU A 119 -14.91 2.62 16.00
N SER A 120 -13.86 2.07 16.64
CA SER A 120 -13.34 2.50 17.94
C SER A 120 -12.14 3.45 17.84
N ALA A 121 -11.91 4.06 16.67
CA ALA A 121 -10.77 4.96 16.50
C ALA A 121 -10.98 6.29 17.24
N GLU A 122 -9.92 6.81 17.85
CA GLU A 122 -9.93 8.16 18.41
C GLU A 122 -10.23 9.20 17.31
N GLY A 123 -11.15 10.10 17.57
CA GLY A 123 -11.59 11.11 16.60
C GLY A 123 -12.68 10.61 15.66
N GLY A 124 -13.18 9.40 15.83
CA GLY A 124 -14.28 8.82 15.07
C GLY A 124 -13.87 7.69 14.11
N PRO A 125 -14.87 6.99 13.55
CA PRO A 125 -14.64 5.88 12.65
C PRO A 125 -13.80 6.27 11.43
N ARG A 126 -12.84 5.41 11.06
CA ARG A 126 -11.99 5.65 9.89
C ARG A 126 -11.53 4.35 9.24
N ARG A 127 -11.21 4.44 7.95
CA ARG A 127 -10.59 3.33 7.22
C ARG A 127 -9.13 3.18 7.62
N GLU A 128 -8.74 1.96 7.98
CA GLU A 128 -7.37 1.61 8.35
C GLU A 128 -6.92 0.33 7.64
N MET A 129 -5.62 0.14 7.52
CA MET A 129 -5.00 -1.07 7.00
C MET A 129 -4.56 -1.96 8.17
N LEU A 130 -5.15 -3.14 8.28
CA LEU A 130 -4.71 -4.15 9.24
C LEU A 130 -3.64 -5.03 8.61
N ILE A 131 -2.41 -4.93 9.10
CA ILE A 131 -1.30 -5.78 8.68
C ILE A 131 -1.28 -7.03 9.55
N ALA A 132 -1.60 -8.17 8.95
CA ALA A 132 -1.63 -9.45 9.64
C ALA A 132 -0.28 -10.17 9.55
N SER A 133 0.30 -10.48 10.72
CA SER A 133 1.39 -11.45 10.86
C SER A 133 0.88 -12.86 10.56
N PRO A 134 1.75 -13.85 10.31
CA PRO A 134 1.31 -15.23 10.08
C PRO A 134 0.42 -15.77 11.20
N ARG A 135 0.67 -15.40 12.47
CA ARG A 135 -0.14 -15.83 13.63
C ARG A 135 -1.53 -15.19 13.59
N LEU A 136 -1.62 -13.88 13.42
CA LEU A 136 -2.90 -13.20 13.30
C LEU A 136 -3.69 -13.71 12.09
N PHE A 137 -3.01 -13.90 10.96
CA PHE A 137 -3.66 -14.41 9.75
C PHE A 137 -4.31 -15.79 9.98
N LYS A 138 -3.65 -16.71 10.70
CA LYS A 138 -4.26 -18.00 11.04
C LYS A 138 -5.55 -17.83 11.82
N THR A 139 -5.60 -16.87 12.77
CA THR A 139 -6.81 -16.59 13.55
C THR A 139 -7.91 -15.97 12.68
N LEU A 140 -7.57 -15.00 11.83
CA LEU A 140 -8.52 -14.38 10.88
C LEU A 140 -9.04 -15.40 9.86
N HIS A 141 -8.18 -16.26 9.33
CA HIS A 141 -8.56 -17.31 8.40
C HIS A 141 -9.55 -18.30 9.06
N ALA A 142 -9.25 -18.75 10.27
CA ALA A 142 -10.17 -19.61 11.01
C ALA A 142 -11.52 -18.93 11.29
N ALA A 143 -11.52 -17.63 11.62
CA ALA A 143 -12.74 -16.85 11.81
C ALA A 143 -13.55 -16.71 10.52
N HIS A 144 -12.87 -16.45 9.39
CA HIS A 144 -13.50 -16.31 8.06
C HIS A 144 -14.28 -17.57 7.66
N PHE A 145 -13.68 -18.75 7.84
CA PHE A 145 -14.30 -20.05 7.46
C PHE A 145 -15.11 -20.70 8.59
N SER A 146 -15.29 -20.00 9.72
CA SER A 146 -16.17 -20.46 10.79
C SER A 146 -17.66 -20.22 10.46
N PRO A 147 -18.60 -20.78 11.23
CA PRO A 147 -20.02 -20.46 11.10
C PRO A 147 -20.34 -18.96 11.28
N GLN A 148 -19.44 -18.19 11.87
CA GLN A 148 -19.56 -16.75 12.05
C GLN A 148 -19.05 -15.94 10.85
N GLY A 149 -18.28 -16.57 9.96
CA GLY A 149 -17.76 -15.93 8.74
C GLY A 149 -18.80 -15.76 7.63
N PRO A 150 -18.39 -15.17 6.52
CA PRO A 150 -17.08 -14.56 6.25
C PRO A 150 -16.80 -13.33 7.13
N LEU A 151 -15.53 -12.83 7.12
CA LEU A 151 -15.14 -11.67 7.94
C LEU A 151 -15.97 -10.42 7.65
N THR A 152 -16.44 -10.26 6.42
CA THR A 152 -17.30 -9.14 5.99
C THR A 152 -18.73 -9.23 6.50
N LYS A 153 -19.17 -10.40 7.01
CA LYS A 153 -20.55 -10.60 7.48
C LYS A 153 -20.83 -9.85 8.79
N ASN A 154 -19.96 -9.98 9.77
CA ASN A 154 -20.12 -9.41 11.12
C ASN A 154 -19.17 -8.24 11.35
N TYR A 155 -19.37 -7.55 12.48
CA TYR A 155 -18.32 -6.75 13.10
C TYR A 155 -17.41 -7.66 13.93
N TRP A 156 -16.21 -7.22 14.22
CA TRP A 156 -15.22 -8.01 14.95
C TRP A 156 -14.55 -7.17 16.03
N ALA A 157 -14.53 -7.69 17.23
CA ALA A 157 -13.74 -7.13 18.32
C ALA A 157 -12.35 -7.74 18.26
N LEU A 158 -11.36 -6.92 17.94
CA LEU A 158 -9.96 -7.31 17.84
C LEU A 158 -9.20 -6.84 19.06
N SER A 159 -8.43 -7.72 19.70
CA SER A 159 -7.46 -7.31 20.71
C SER A 159 -6.15 -8.08 20.56
N ARG A 160 -5.10 -7.49 21.10
CA ARG A 160 -3.77 -8.08 21.17
C ARG A 160 -3.27 -8.00 22.61
N THR A 161 -2.72 -9.08 23.12
CA THR A 161 -2.06 -9.14 24.43
C THR A 161 -0.68 -9.75 24.30
N GLY A 162 0.25 -9.31 25.16
CA GLY A 162 1.62 -9.81 25.19
C GLY A 162 2.54 -9.17 24.18
N LYS A 163 3.80 -9.57 24.21
CA LYS A 163 4.87 -9.00 23.37
C LYS A 163 5.67 -10.11 22.69
N MET A 164 6.14 -9.83 21.48
CA MET A 164 7.01 -10.72 20.70
C MET A 164 6.43 -12.14 20.58
N GLN A 165 7.10 -13.15 21.12
CA GLN A 165 6.70 -14.56 20.99
C GLN A 165 5.45 -14.92 21.82
N THR A 166 5.16 -14.18 22.88
CA THR A 166 3.98 -14.38 23.74
C THR A 166 2.74 -13.62 23.24
N THR A 167 2.84 -12.94 22.10
CA THR A 167 1.71 -12.21 21.53
C THR A 167 0.54 -13.13 21.21
N THR A 168 -0.63 -12.82 21.74
CA THR A 168 -1.90 -13.49 21.44
C THR A 168 -2.87 -12.49 20.82
N TYR A 169 -3.61 -12.94 19.84
CA TYR A 169 -4.66 -12.16 19.19
C TYR A 169 -6.02 -12.77 19.47
N ASN A 170 -6.96 -11.93 19.89
CA ASN A 170 -8.37 -12.31 20.01
C ASN A 170 -9.13 -11.69 18.83
N VAL A 171 -9.97 -12.50 18.20
CA VAL A 171 -10.83 -12.12 17.07
C VAL A 171 -12.22 -12.67 17.41
N THR A 172 -13.08 -11.80 17.95
CA THR A 172 -14.41 -12.18 18.44
C THR A 172 -15.48 -11.53 17.56
N PRO A 173 -16.45 -12.29 17.04
CA PRO A 173 -17.54 -11.73 16.25
C PRO A 173 -18.44 -10.88 17.16
N VAL A 174 -18.85 -9.71 16.66
CA VAL A 174 -19.83 -8.82 17.28
C VAL A 174 -21.01 -8.73 16.32
N LYS A 175 -22.20 -9.13 16.80
CA LYS A 175 -23.41 -9.01 15.99
C LYS A 175 -23.85 -7.54 15.92
N PRO A 176 -24.50 -7.11 14.84
CA PRO A 176 -24.99 -5.75 14.72
C PRO A 176 -25.80 -5.27 15.94
N ARG A 177 -26.71 -6.10 16.44
CA ARG A 177 -27.55 -5.79 17.61
C ARG A 177 -26.74 -5.57 18.92
N ASP A 178 -25.58 -6.22 19.04
CA ASP A 178 -24.76 -6.20 20.27
C ASP A 178 -23.83 -4.95 20.27
N LEU A 179 -23.76 -4.18 19.15
CA LEU A 179 -22.92 -2.98 19.01
C LEU A 179 -23.30 -1.89 20.01
N MET A 180 -24.62 -1.67 20.21
CA MET A 180 -25.08 -0.63 21.13
C MET A 180 -24.89 -1.05 22.59
N GLU A 181 -25.24 -2.30 22.92
CA GLU A 181 -25.20 -2.77 24.30
C GLU A 181 -23.77 -2.90 24.84
N ASP A 182 -22.87 -3.50 24.04
CA ASP A 182 -21.51 -3.82 24.48
C ASP A 182 -20.50 -2.72 24.16
N TRP A 183 -20.76 -1.91 23.11
CA TRP A 183 -19.76 -1.01 22.54
C TRP A 183 -20.22 0.45 22.44
N ASN A 184 -21.47 0.75 22.78
CA ASN A 184 -22.10 2.07 22.65
C ASN A 184 -21.96 2.64 21.20
N ILE A 185 -22.11 1.77 20.22
CA ILE A 185 -22.06 2.11 18.79
C ILE A 185 -23.44 1.83 18.20
N ASP A 186 -24.10 2.89 17.69
CA ASP A 186 -25.39 2.75 17.03
C ASP A 186 -25.24 1.98 15.71
N GLU A 187 -26.05 0.95 15.52
CA GLU A 187 -25.98 0.04 14.38
C GLU A 187 -26.19 0.78 13.04
N ALA A 188 -27.23 1.62 12.95
CA ALA A 188 -27.54 2.34 11.73
C ALA A 188 -26.41 3.34 11.36
N THR A 189 -25.85 4.00 12.36
CA THR A 189 -24.72 4.91 12.19
C THR A 189 -23.46 4.13 11.75
N ALA A 190 -23.23 2.97 12.31
CA ALA A 190 -22.08 2.12 11.94
C ALA A 190 -22.22 1.65 10.48
N GLU A 191 -23.39 1.17 10.06
CA GLU A 191 -23.65 0.73 8.67
C GLU A 191 -23.48 1.89 7.68
N ALA A 192 -24.10 3.04 7.95
CA ALA A 192 -23.97 4.23 7.11
C ALA A 192 -22.50 4.69 7.00
N THR A 193 -21.76 4.61 8.10
CA THR A 193 -20.34 4.96 8.11
C THR A 193 -19.51 3.99 7.29
N VAL A 194 -19.72 2.69 7.47
CA VAL A 194 -19.00 1.65 6.71
C VAL A 194 -19.26 1.78 5.22
N ALA A 195 -20.51 2.06 4.81
CA ALA A 195 -20.91 2.21 3.41
C ALA A 195 -20.17 3.37 2.69
N ASN A 196 -19.66 4.35 3.42
CA ASN A 196 -18.89 5.46 2.86
C ASN A 196 -17.43 5.10 2.52
N PHE A 197 -16.93 3.96 3.00
CA PHE A 197 -15.56 3.54 2.78
C PHE A 197 -15.46 2.44 1.72
N LYS A 198 -14.52 2.62 0.79
CA LYS A 198 -14.15 1.57 -0.17
C LYS A 198 -12.92 0.82 0.36
N PRO A 199 -12.78 -0.49 0.06
CA PRO A 199 -11.56 -1.21 0.39
C PRO A 199 -10.34 -0.57 -0.25
N TYR A 200 -9.17 -0.78 0.36
CA TYR A 200 -7.89 -0.46 -0.27
C TYR A 200 -7.64 -1.42 -1.43
N THR A 201 -6.75 -1.01 -2.31
CA THR A 201 -6.27 -1.83 -3.43
C THR A 201 -4.74 -1.94 -3.35
N ARG A 202 -4.16 -2.84 -4.13
CA ARG A 202 -2.69 -2.93 -4.23
C ARG A 202 -2.05 -1.59 -4.62
N ALA A 203 -2.73 -0.78 -5.43
CA ALA A 203 -2.23 0.52 -5.86
C ALA A 203 -2.09 1.55 -4.73
N ASP A 204 -2.79 1.34 -3.60
CA ASP A 204 -2.67 2.19 -2.41
C ASP A 204 -1.38 1.90 -1.63
N LEU A 205 -0.70 0.77 -1.88
CA LEU A 205 0.61 0.46 -1.30
C LEU A 205 1.72 1.08 -2.15
N LYS A 206 2.49 1.99 -1.55
CA LYS A 206 3.65 2.58 -2.20
C LYS A 206 4.83 1.61 -2.13
N GLU A 207 5.14 0.97 -3.25
CA GLU A 207 6.35 0.16 -3.38
C GLU A 207 7.58 1.10 -3.43
N PRO A 208 8.65 0.80 -2.71
CA PRO A 208 9.88 1.58 -2.80
C PRO A 208 10.56 1.33 -4.15
N THR A 209 11.38 2.28 -4.61
CA THR A 209 12.26 2.02 -5.76
C THR A 209 13.50 1.26 -5.34
N TRP A 210 14.21 0.69 -6.31
CA TRP A 210 15.49 0.01 -6.07
C TRP A 210 16.51 0.99 -5.46
N GLU A 211 16.59 2.18 -6.01
CA GLU A 211 17.49 3.25 -5.59
C GLU A 211 17.20 3.70 -4.16
N GLU A 212 15.92 3.81 -3.78
CA GLU A 212 15.53 4.11 -2.40
C GLU A 212 16.02 3.04 -1.42
N LEU A 213 15.84 1.75 -1.76
CA LEU A 213 16.33 0.67 -0.91
C LEU A 213 17.86 0.62 -0.86
N GLU A 214 18.54 0.94 -1.95
CA GLU A 214 19.99 1.00 -2.01
C GLU A 214 20.57 2.13 -1.15
N GLN A 215 19.97 3.34 -1.21
CA GLN A 215 20.35 4.45 -0.34
C GLN A 215 20.16 4.11 1.14
N ILE A 216 19.04 3.45 1.49
CA ILE A 216 18.79 3.00 2.85
C ILE A 216 19.84 1.97 3.29
N ALA A 217 20.12 0.98 2.44
CA ALA A 217 21.13 -0.03 2.75
C ALA A 217 22.50 0.61 2.99
N ASN A 218 22.94 1.53 2.11
CA ASN A 218 24.22 2.22 2.24
C ASN A 218 24.30 3.13 3.48
N SER A 219 23.19 3.67 3.95
CA SER A 219 23.16 4.50 5.17
C SER A 219 23.27 3.71 6.47
N LEU A 220 23.17 2.39 6.41
CA LEU A 220 23.17 1.49 7.57
C LEU A 220 24.38 0.54 7.61
N LEU A 221 25.29 0.65 6.62
CA LEU A 221 26.59 -0.02 6.59
C LEU A 221 27.63 0.79 7.33
#